data_50d60673cf9e677da09f3e12a7a9ac0d
#
_entry.id   50d60673cf9e677da09f3e12a7a9ac0d
#
_cell.length_a   1.000
_cell.length_b   1.000
_cell.length_c   1.000
_cell.angle_alpha   90.00
_cell.angle_beta   90.00
_cell.angle_gamma   90.00
#
_symmetry.space_group_name_H-M   'P 1'
#
loop_
_entity.id
_entity.type
_entity.pdbx_description
1 polymer ?
#
loop_
_entity_poly.entity_id
_entity_poly.type
_entity_poly.pdbx_seq_one_letter_code
_entity_poly.pdbx_strand_id
1 'polypeptide(L)'
;MKLAITVQDLLTCPEINQFRGSGVQWFIGEWEEHHSDDFLQRNSRVPQWFLRDESWVYADNRHFQEYWIIATARNVVLTPTVPVYHYIVLNRKPRPHRQAVMDRLEELGSLSDNPHSWLEYRPDVVAYSFEDRLRREVRPRPVRILDQTAVDNESLFQYPPEQDQSAMALALEPKTDTVFITEKTYAPLARGQLTLSFGGAGTVQRLRSLGFEFPEAVDFSYDQVTDLAVRVELYAQEVTRLAREYTPPQLTQLYEPYRLANRQRIDHLSLVRPRAYREWSRSVPDWAPWAEQIRYNAR
;
A
#
# COMPACT_ATOMS: atom_id res chain seq x y z
N MET A 1 -3.28 -26.61 19.61
CA MET A 1 -2.46 -26.25 18.40
C MET A 1 -2.82 -24.83 18.01
N LYS A 2 -1.88 -24.08 17.40
CA LYS A 2 -2.14 -22.74 16.88
C LYS A 2 -1.98 -22.77 15.37
N LEU A 3 -2.96 -22.28 14.62
CA LEU A 3 -2.91 -22.20 13.16
C LEU A 3 -3.16 -20.77 12.71
N ALA A 4 -2.39 -20.29 11.74
CA ALA A 4 -2.59 -19.00 11.09
C ALA A 4 -3.21 -19.21 9.71
N ILE A 5 -4.25 -18.47 9.40
CA ILE A 5 -4.95 -18.50 8.12
C ILE A 5 -5.28 -17.06 7.67
N THR A 6 -5.50 -16.88 6.38
CA THR A 6 -6.05 -15.61 5.88
C THR A 6 -7.58 -15.67 5.89
N VAL A 7 -8.22 -14.50 5.81
CA VAL A 7 -9.68 -14.44 5.60
C VAL A 7 -10.06 -15.14 4.29
N GLN A 8 -9.24 -15.00 3.24
CA GLN A 8 -9.47 -15.65 1.97
C GLN A 8 -9.46 -17.18 2.11
N ASP A 9 -8.49 -17.74 2.85
CA ASP A 9 -8.45 -19.19 3.11
C ASP A 9 -9.68 -19.66 3.88
N LEU A 10 -10.12 -18.88 4.88
CA LEU A 10 -11.34 -19.17 5.62
C LEU A 10 -12.58 -19.26 4.72
N LEU A 11 -12.62 -18.47 3.66
CA LEU A 11 -13.73 -18.41 2.71
C LEU A 11 -13.63 -19.46 1.59
N THR A 12 -12.45 -19.95 1.25
CA THR A 12 -12.21 -20.72 0.03
C THR A 12 -11.53 -22.08 0.22
N CYS A 13 -10.89 -22.35 1.37
CA CYS A 13 -10.16 -23.59 1.60
C CYS A 13 -11.02 -24.61 2.36
N PRO A 14 -11.50 -25.68 1.73
CA PRO A 14 -12.33 -26.71 2.37
C PRO A 14 -11.57 -27.51 3.43
N GLU A 15 -10.23 -27.51 3.38
CA GLU A 15 -9.34 -28.21 4.33
C GLU A 15 -9.51 -27.70 5.77
N ILE A 16 -10.01 -26.47 5.94
CA ILE A 16 -10.32 -25.92 7.26
C ILE A 16 -11.30 -26.79 8.03
N ASN A 17 -12.25 -27.44 7.34
CA ASN A 17 -13.28 -28.28 7.96
C ASN A 17 -12.73 -29.48 8.72
N GLN A 18 -11.54 -30.00 8.38
CA GLN A 18 -10.88 -31.11 9.09
C GLN A 18 -10.50 -30.75 10.52
N PHE A 19 -10.40 -29.46 10.84
CA PHE A 19 -10.02 -28.97 12.17
C PHE A 19 -11.22 -28.63 13.06
N ARG A 20 -12.45 -28.82 12.57
CA ARG A 20 -13.65 -28.53 13.34
C ARG A 20 -13.67 -29.35 14.63
N GLY A 21 -13.84 -28.65 15.76
CA GLY A 21 -13.87 -29.27 17.10
C GLY A 21 -12.52 -29.81 17.59
N SER A 22 -11.42 -29.47 16.93
CA SER A 22 -10.07 -29.94 17.29
C SER A 22 -9.41 -29.13 18.43
N GLY A 23 -10.06 -28.09 18.95
CA GLY A 23 -9.49 -27.20 19.96
C GLY A 23 -8.30 -26.37 19.45
N VAL A 24 -8.25 -26.10 18.16
CA VAL A 24 -7.24 -25.24 17.55
C VAL A 24 -7.52 -23.79 17.91
N GLN A 25 -6.48 -23.07 18.30
CA GLN A 25 -6.54 -21.61 18.36
C GLN A 25 -6.17 -21.04 17.01
N TRP A 26 -7.09 -20.33 16.38
CA TRP A 26 -6.91 -19.74 15.06
C TRP A 26 -6.39 -18.31 15.16
N PHE A 27 -5.41 -18.00 14.33
CA PHE A 27 -4.93 -16.64 14.09
C PHE A 27 -5.35 -16.25 12.69
N ILE A 28 -6.32 -15.34 12.59
CA ILE A 28 -6.81 -14.88 11.30
C ILE A 28 -5.98 -13.70 10.88
N GLY A 29 -5.22 -13.90 9.82
CA GLY A 29 -4.43 -12.89 9.15
C GLY A 29 -5.17 -12.28 7.97
N GLU A 30 -4.99 -10.99 7.75
CA GLU A 30 -5.60 -10.29 6.65
C GLU A 30 -4.59 -9.86 5.60
N TRP A 31 -4.87 -10.18 4.34
CA TRP A 31 -4.17 -9.65 3.18
C TRP A 31 -4.91 -8.44 2.57
N GLU A 32 -6.17 -8.26 2.91
CA GLU A 32 -7.01 -7.23 2.33
C GLU A 32 -7.42 -6.19 3.37
N GLU A 33 -7.45 -4.95 2.96
CA GLU A 33 -7.59 -3.72 3.73
C GLU A 33 -8.94 -3.56 4.47
N HIS A 34 -9.84 -4.55 4.41
CA HIS A 34 -11.26 -4.32 4.66
C HIS A 34 -11.91 -5.28 5.65
N HIS A 35 -11.15 -6.18 6.25
CA HIS A 35 -11.74 -7.17 7.12
C HIS A 35 -11.52 -6.79 8.59
N SER A 36 -12.59 -6.73 9.34
CA SER A 36 -12.65 -6.58 10.78
C SER A 36 -13.39 -7.79 11.37
N ASP A 37 -13.35 -7.95 12.68
CA ASP A 37 -14.20 -8.93 13.38
C ASP A 37 -15.65 -8.85 12.92
N ASP A 38 -16.12 -7.63 12.71
CA ASP A 38 -17.45 -7.30 12.22
C ASP A 38 -17.70 -7.84 10.80
N PHE A 39 -16.69 -7.81 9.92
CA PHE A 39 -16.77 -8.40 8.59
C PHE A 39 -16.93 -9.92 8.66
N LEU A 40 -16.12 -10.59 9.48
CA LEU A 40 -16.21 -12.05 9.63
C LEU A 40 -17.59 -12.46 10.13
N GLN A 41 -18.12 -11.74 11.13
CA GLN A 41 -19.43 -12.03 11.70
C GLN A 41 -20.59 -11.79 10.74
N ARG A 42 -20.48 -10.79 9.86
CA ARG A 42 -21.52 -10.44 8.88
C ARG A 42 -21.39 -11.18 7.55
N ASN A 43 -20.25 -11.80 7.27
CA ASN A 43 -20.05 -12.50 6.00
C ASN A 43 -20.68 -13.90 6.05
N SER A 44 -21.76 -14.08 5.31
CA SER A 44 -22.48 -15.37 5.23
C SER A 44 -21.66 -16.54 4.66
N ARG A 45 -20.51 -16.25 4.03
CA ARG A 45 -19.60 -17.29 3.52
C ARG A 45 -18.67 -17.86 4.60
N VAL A 46 -18.49 -17.13 5.72
CA VAL A 46 -17.70 -17.65 6.84
C VAL A 46 -18.47 -18.80 7.48
N PRO A 47 -17.85 -19.97 7.66
CA PRO A 47 -18.53 -21.11 8.27
C PRO A 47 -19.02 -20.77 9.69
N GLN A 48 -20.31 -20.96 9.93
CA GLN A 48 -20.92 -20.60 11.23
C GLN A 48 -20.32 -21.40 12.40
N TRP A 49 -19.86 -22.64 12.16
CA TRP A 49 -19.15 -23.41 13.18
C TRP A 49 -17.84 -22.74 13.61
N PHE A 50 -17.13 -22.10 12.66
CA PHE A 50 -15.89 -21.39 12.95
C PHE A 50 -16.12 -20.22 13.90
N LEU A 51 -17.16 -19.43 13.66
CA LEU A 51 -17.49 -18.27 14.48
C LEU A 51 -17.98 -18.64 15.89
N ARG A 52 -18.64 -19.79 16.04
CA ARG A 52 -19.31 -20.20 17.31
C ARG A 52 -18.47 -21.15 18.14
N ASP A 53 -17.79 -22.08 17.50
CA ASP A 53 -17.25 -23.26 18.15
C ASP A 53 -15.73 -23.20 18.30
N GLU A 54 -15.07 -22.31 17.55
CA GLU A 54 -13.59 -22.23 17.54
C GLU A 54 -13.09 -20.97 18.28
N SER A 55 -11.95 -21.12 18.94
CA SER A 55 -11.23 -19.99 19.53
C SER A 55 -10.37 -19.32 18.45
N TRP A 56 -10.70 -18.10 18.11
CA TRP A 56 -9.96 -17.33 17.15
C TRP A 56 -9.56 -15.96 17.68
N VAL A 57 -8.42 -15.48 17.21
CA VAL A 57 -7.89 -14.15 17.48
C VAL A 57 -7.64 -13.47 16.17
N TYR A 58 -8.21 -12.30 16.01
CA TYR A 58 -7.88 -11.45 14.88
C TYR A 58 -6.47 -10.90 15.10
N ALA A 59 -5.53 -11.29 14.26
CA ALA A 59 -4.21 -10.71 14.31
C ALA A 59 -4.28 -9.31 13.69
N ASP A 60 -3.90 -8.27 14.42
CA ASP A 60 -3.68 -6.95 13.82
C ASP A 60 -2.51 -7.04 12.86
N ASN A 61 -2.84 -7.31 11.61
CA ASN A 61 -1.87 -7.59 10.55
C ASN A 61 -1.19 -6.36 9.99
N ARG A 62 -1.57 -5.15 10.38
CA ARG A 62 -0.96 -3.93 9.84
C ARG A 62 0.55 -3.97 9.92
N HIS A 63 1.10 -4.47 11.01
CA HIS A 63 2.54 -4.66 11.18
C HIS A 63 3.12 -5.77 10.31
N PHE A 64 2.37 -6.84 10.04
CA PHE A 64 2.84 -7.94 9.19
C PHE A 64 2.84 -7.55 7.73
N GLN A 65 1.78 -6.89 7.26
CA GLN A 65 1.70 -6.38 5.92
C GLN A 65 2.79 -5.34 5.68
N GLU A 66 2.97 -4.39 6.60
CA GLU A 66 4.04 -3.39 6.52
C GLU A 66 5.42 -4.05 6.41
N TYR A 67 5.69 -5.05 7.26
CA TYR A 67 6.95 -5.80 7.20
C TYR A 67 7.14 -6.52 5.86
N TRP A 68 6.14 -7.24 5.38
CA TRP A 68 6.21 -7.96 4.10
C TRP A 68 6.44 -7.01 2.93
N ILE A 69 5.73 -5.88 2.91
CA ILE A 69 5.88 -4.86 1.89
C ILE A 69 7.30 -4.28 1.89
N ILE A 70 7.85 -3.98 3.07
CA ILE A 70 9.22 -3.49 3.21
C ILE A 70 10.24 -4.54 2.75
N ALA A 71 10.05 -5.80 3.15
CA ALA A 71 10.93 -6.88 2.74
C ALA A 71 10.93 -7.11 1.23
N THR A 72 9.78 -6.93 0.58
CA THR A 72 9.67 -7.04 -0.88
C THR A 72 10.23 -5.80 -1.58
N ALA A 73 9.99 -4.60 -1.04
CA ALA A 73 10.55 -3.35 -1.56
C ALA A 73 12.09 -3.35 -1.58
N ARG A 74 12.73 -4.08 -0.67
CA ARG A 74 14.18 -4.28 -0.66
C ARG A 74 14.74 -4.77 -2.01
N ASN A 75 13.98 -5.58 -2.74
CA ASN A 75 14.42 -6.18 -3.99
C ASN A 75 14.28 -5.22 -5.19
N VAL A 76 13.70 -4.05 -4.99
CA VAL A 76 13.57 -3.05 -6.05
C VAL A 76 14.95 -2.46 -6.38
N VAL A 77 15.33 -2.55 -7.65
CA VAL A 77 16.63 -2.05 -8.12
C VAL A 77 16.53 -0.55 -8.37
N LEU A 78 17.56 0.17 -7.92
CA LEU A 78 17.74 1.58 -8.26
C LEU A 78 18.27 1.67 -9.69
N THR A 79 17.52 2.29 -10.59
CA THR A 79 18.01 2.60 -11.93
C THR A 79 18.36 4.09 -11.98
N PRO A 80 19.65 4.46 -12.08
CA PRO A 80 20.03 5.85 -12.19
C PRO A 80 19.57 6.38 -13.55
N THR A 81 18.62 7.30 -13.55
CA THR A 81 18.16 8.01 -14.75
C THR A 81 18.13 9.49 -14.47
N VAL A 82 18.32 10.30 -15.52
CA VAL A 82 18.08 11.72 -15.43
C VAL A 82 16.57 11.93 -15.54
N PRO A 83 15.92 12.47 -14.50
CA PRO A 83 14.47 12.63 -14.54
C PRO A 83 14.07 13.71 -15.54
N VAL A 84 13.00 13.45 -16.27
CA VAL A 84 12.39 14.37 -17.23
C VAL A 84 11.02 14.87 -16.73
N TYR A 85 10.40 14.14 -15.81
CA TYR A 85 9.11 14.48 -15.21
C TYR A 85 9.28 14.90 -13.75
N HIS A 86 8.46 15.82 -13.29
CA HIS A 86 8.46 16.23 -11.88
C HIS A 86 7.99 15.10 -10.98
N TYR A 87 6.91 14.42 -11.37
CA TYR A 87 6.38 13.32 -10.59
C TYR A 87 5.66 12.28 -11.44
N ILE A 88 5.39 11.14 -10.82
CA ILE A 88 4.49 10.12 -11.32
C ILE A 88 3.43 9.80 -10.27
N VAL A 89 2.20 9.51 -10.71
CA VAL A 89 1.13 9.01 -9.84
C VAL A 89 0.45 7.79 -10.46
N LEU A 90 0.51 6.66 -9.76
CA LEU A 90 -0.04 5.40 -10.23
C LEU A 90 -1.29 5.02 -9.42
N ASN A 91 -2.44 5.08 -10.07
CA ASN A 91 -3.73 4.72 -9.48
C ASN A 91 -4.34 3.53 -10.20
N ARG A 92 -4.28 2.35 -9.58
CA ARG A 92 -4.86 1.13 -10.12
C ARG A 92 -6.36 1.04 -9.83
N LYS A 93 -6.73 1.21 -8.56
CA LYS A 93 -8.13 1.16 -8.13
C LYS A 93 -8.66 2.57 -7.90
N PRO A 94 -9.78 2.97 -8.51
CA PRO A 94 -10.40 4.25 -8.25
C PRO A 94 -10.89 4.29 -6.80
N ARG A 95 -10.61 5.41 -6.13
CA ARG A 95 -11.09 5.70 -4.77
C ARG A 95 -11.39 7.18 -4.65
N PRO A 96 -12.40 7.60 -3.86
CA PRO A 96 -12.82 9.00 -3.78
C PRO A 96 -11.67 9.97 -3.48
N HIS A 97 -10.82 9.66 -2.52
CA HIS A 97 -9.68 10.52 -2.16
C HIS A 97 -8.62 10.60 -3.27
N ARG A 98 -8.38 9.50 -4.00
CA ARG A 98 -7.45 9.50 -5.13
C ARG A 98 -7.99 10.37 -6.27
N GLN A 99 -9.29 10.27 -6.52
CA GLN A 99 -9.94 11.13 -7.49
C GLN A 99 -9.84 12.59 -7.07
N ALA A 100 -10.14 12.92 -5.82
CA ALA A 100 -10.06 14.29 -5.32
C ALA A 100 -8.65 14.89 -5.48
N VAL A 101 -7.60 14.12 -5.19
CA VAL A 101 -6.20 14.54 -5.43
C VAL A 101 -5.94 14.77 -6.91
N MET A 102 -6.36 13.83 -7.78
CA MET A 102 -6.15 13.95 -9.23
C MET A 102 -6.90 15.13 -9.82
N ASP A 103 -8.17 15.32 -9.42
CA ASP A 103 -8.99 16.45 -9.85
C ASP A 103 -8.34 17.78 -9.43
N ARG A 104 -7.83 17.84 -8.19
CA ARG A 104 -7.19 19.06 -7.69
C ARG A 104 -5.86 19.37 -8.40
N LEU A 105 -5.04 18.36 -8.68
CA LEU A 105 -3.80 18.53 -9.47
C LEU A 105 -4.11 19.00 -10.90
N GLU A 106 -5.21 18.51 -11.49
CA GLU A 106 -5.67 18.94 -12.82
C GLU A 106 -6.13 20.40 -12.81
N GLU A 107 -6.95 20.80 -11.83
CA GLU A 107 -7.38 22.20 -11.63
C GLU A 107 -6.21 23.16 -11.43
N LEU A 108 -5.14 22.71 -10.75
CA LEU A 108 -3.92 23.49 -10.55
C LEU A 108 -2.99 23.48 -11.78
N GLY A 109 -3.38 22.77 -12.85
CA GLY A 109 -2.60 22.67 -14.10
C GLY A 109 -1.30 21.88 -13.95
N SER A 110 -1.19 21.01 -12.94
CA SER A 110 0.04 20.26 -12.64
C SER A 110 0.03 18.84 -13.18
N LEU A 111 -1.13 18.28 -13.54
CA LEU A 111 -1.27 16.89 -13.89
C LEU A 111 -0.87 16.56 -15.33
N SER A 112 -1.17 17.44 -16.31
CA SER A 112 -1.05 17.15 -17.74
C SER A 112 0.35 16.78 -18.19
N ASP A 113 1.36 17.42 -17.61
CA ASP A 113 2.77 17.29 -18.00
C ASP A 113 3.49 16.16 -17.27
N ASN A 114 2.79 15.42 -16.43
CA ASN A 114 3.36 14.37 -15.61
C ASN A 114 2.69 13.02 -15.88
N PRO A 115 3.46 11.92 -15.88
CA PRO A 115 2.92 10.58 -16.07
C PRO A 115 1.97 10.22 -14.93
N HIS A 116 0.80 9.75 -15.33
CA HIS A 116 -0.20 9.27 -14.38
C HIS A 116 -1.01 8.13 -14.95
N SER A 117 -1.43 7.19 -14.11
CA SER A 117 -2.37 6.15 -14.49
C SER A 117 -3.70 6.34 -13.78
N TRP A 118 -4.76 5.96 -14.49
CA TRP A 118 -6.09 5.82 -13.93
C TRP A 118 -6.72 4.61 -14.57
N LEU A 119 -6.79 3.51 -13.85
CA LEU A 119 -7.37 2.28 -14.34
C LEU A 119 -8.84 2.24 -13.95
N GLU A 120 -9.70 2.17 -14.93
CA GLU A 120 -11.08 1.85 -14.69
C GLU A 120 -11.17 0.37 -14.30
N TYR A 121 -11.96 0.11 -13.29
CA TYR A 121 -12.15 -1.24 -12.81
C TYR A 121 -12.86 -2.09 -13.88
N ARG A 122 -12.36 -3.31 -14.06
CA ARG A 122 -13.03 -4.30 -14.91
C ARG A 122 -14.22 -4.92 -14.18
N PRO A 123 -15.42 -4.91 -14.77
CA PRO A 123 -16.63 -5.49 -14.18
C PRO A 123 -16.58 -7.02 -14.01
N ASP A 124 -15.66 -7.70 -14.67
CA ASP A 124 -15.43 -9.15 -14.63
C ASP A 124 -14.63 -9.62 -13.41
N VAL A 125 -13.97 -8.73 -12.69
CA VAL A 125 -13.37 -9.04 -11.41
C VAL A 125 -14.45 -8.96 -10.34
N VAL A 126 -14.70 -10.07 -9.64
CA VAL A 126 -15.72 -10.18 -8.59
C VAL A 126 -15.65 -8.99 -7.64
N ALA A 127 -16.66 -8.14 -7.73
CA ALA A 127 -16.74 -6.94 -6.91
C ALA A 127 -17.16 -7.35 -5.49
N TYR A 128 -16.32 -7.12 -4.52
CA TYR A 128 -16.75 -7.13 -3.12
C TYR A 128 -17.70 -5.95 -2.91
N SER A 129 -18.76 -6.14 -2.15
CA SER A 129 -19.82 -5.14 -1.88
C SER A 129 -19.30 -3.77 -1.45
N PHE A 130 -18.13 -3.73 -0.82
CA PHE A 130 -17.42 -2.51 -0.43
C PHE A 130 -16.83 -1.75 -1.63
N GLU A 131 -16.22 -2.43 -2.59
CA GLU A 131 -15.67 -1.80 -3.80
C GLU A 131 -16.78 -1.21 -4.69
N ASP A 132 -17.96 -1.84 -4.73
CA ASP A 132 -19.12 -1.29 -5.45
C ASP A 132 -19.63 0.01 -4.83
N ARG A 133 -19.60 0.12 -3.49
CA ARG A 133 -19.95 1.36 -2.81
C ARG A 133 -18.95 2.48 -3.13
N LEU A 134 -17.65 2.19 -3.06
CA LEU A 134 -16.60 3.15 -3.41
C LEU A 134 -16.68 3.61 -4.86
N ARG A 135 -17.07 2.73 -5.77
CA ARG A 135 -17.24 3.08 -7.19
C ARG A 135 -18.36 4.07 -7.44
N ARG A 136 -19.47 3.95 -6.73
CA ARG A 136 -20.60 4.88 -6.88
C ARG A 136 -20.22 6.31 -6.46
N GLU A 137 -19.21 6.46 -5.62
CA GLU A 137 -18.70 7.73 -5.16
C GLU A 137 -17.63 8.34 -6.08
N VAL A 138 -17.11 7.54 -7.04
CA VAL A 138 -16.07 7.97 -7.98
C VAL A 138 -16.68 8.36 -9.33
N ARG A 139 -16.33 9.54 -9.81
CA ARG A 139 -16.75 9.98 -11.15
C ARG A 139 -15.94 9.27 -12.23
N PRO A 140 -16.55 8.92 -13.38
CA PRO A 140 -15.81 8.38 -14.52
C PRO A 140 -14.68 9.33 -14.94
N ARG A 141 -13.47 8.77 -15.12
CA ARG A 141 -12.34 9.44 -15.75
C ARG A 141 -11.87 8.58 -16.93
N PRO A 142 -11.26 9.19 -17.95
CA PRO A 142 -10.64 8.42 -19.02
C PRO A 142 -9.61 7.44 -18.46
N VAL A 143 -9.69 6.19 -18.92
CA VAL A 143 -8.69 5.18 -18.58
C VAL A 143 -7.36 5.58 -19.17
N ARG A 144 -6.32 5.61 -18.35
CA ARG A 144 -4.94 5.84 -18.77
C ARG A 144 -4.06 4.76 -18.15
N ILE A 145 -3.56 3.88 -18.99
CA ILE A 145 -2.71 2.77 -18.60
C ILE A 145 -1.29 3.12 -19.01
N LEU A 146 -0.40 3.30 -18.04
CA LEU A 146 1.04 3.45 -18.28
C LEU A 146 1.71 2.07 -18.35
N ASP A 147 1.16 1.09 -17.63
CA ASP A 147 1.70 -0.26 -17.57
C ASP A 147 0.59 -1.28 -17.81
N GLN A 148 0.79 -2.12 -18.84
CA GLN A 148 -0.18 -3.19 -19.17
C GLN A 148 -0.09 -4.39 -18.21
N THR A 149 1.03 -4.54 -17.50
CA THR A 149 1.26 -5.63 -16.55
C THR A 149 0.62 -5.37 -15.17
N ALA A 150 0.18 -4.14 -14.90
CA ALA A 150 -0.42 -3.73 -13.63
C ALA A 150 -1.81 -4.34 -13.33
N VAL A 151 -2.20 -5.39 -14.04
CA VAL A 151 -3.56 -5.96 -13.93
C VAL A 151 -3.66 -7.04 -12.85
N ASP A 152 -2.56 -7.65 -12.43
CA ASP A 152 -2.55 -8.68 -11.39
C ASP A 152 -1.73 -8.28 -10.14
N ASN A 153 -1.98 -9.01 -9.04
CA ASN A 153 -1.29 -8.75 -7.78
C ASN A 153 0.17 -9.23 -7.77
N GLU A 154 0.59 -10.01 -8.76
CA GLU A 154 1.95 -10.55 -8.86
C GLU A 154 2.94 -9.49 -9.33
N SER A 155 2.45 -8.40 -9.94
CA SER A 155 3.25 -7.29 -10.44
C SER A 155 3.36 -6.07 -9.51
N LEU A 156 3.14 -6.25 -8.20
CA LEU A 156 3.15 -5.15 -7.21
C LEU A 156 4.41 -4.26 -7.22
N PHE A 157 5.50 -4.76 -7.76
CA PHE A 157 6.79 -4.06 -7.82
C PHE A 157 7.33 -3.89 -9.25
N GLN A 158 6.51 -4.16 -10.25
CA GLN A 158 6.79 -3.80 -11.64
C GLN A 158 6.26 -2.39 -11.89
N TYR A 159 7.12 -1.53 -12.36
CA TYR A 159 6.83 -0.13 -12.59
C TYR A 159 7.05 0.23 -14.06
N PRO A 160 6.26 1.16 -14.61
CA PRO A 160 6.48 1.63 -15.95
C PRO A 160 7.82 2.40 -16.04
N PRO A 161 8.44 2.49 -17.24
CA PRO A 161 9.69 3.23 -17.43
C PRO A 161 9.62 4.69 -16.96
N GLU A 162 8.46 5.31 -17.04
CA GLU A 162 8.20 6.68 -16.57
C GLU A 162 8.45 6.84 -15.06
N GLN A 163 8.40 5.75 -14.29
CA GLN A 163 8.75 5.78 -12.87
C GLN A 163 10.22 6.19 -12.68
N ASP A 164 11.13 5.61 -13.45
CA ASP A 164 12.56 5.93 -13.37
C ASP A 164 12.88 7.33 -13.92
N GLN A 165 12.01 7.85 -14.81
CA GLN A 165 12.13 9.17 -15.41
C GLN A 165 11.46 10.28 -14.58
N SER A 166 10.89 9.96 -13.44
CA SER A 166 10.18 10.90 -12.57
C SER A 166 11.01 11.20 -11.32
N ALA A 167 11.12 12.47 -10.96
CA ALA A 167 11.88 12.91 -9.79
C ALA A 167 11.17 12.55 -8.47
N MET A 168 9.84 12.60 -8.47
CA MET A 168 9.01 12.27 -7.31
C MET A 168 8.00 11.17 -7.62
N ALA A 169 7.60 10.43 -6.60
CA ALA A 169 6.44 9.54 -6.64
C ALA A 169 5.33 10.08 -5.73
N LEU A 170 4.12 10.17 -6.25
CA LEU A 170 2.93 10.49 -5.46
C LEU A 170 2.26 9.18 -5.04
N ALA A 171 2.48 8.80 -3.79
CA ALA A 171 1.96 7.57 -3.22
C ALA A 171 0.59 7.79 -2.59
N LEU A 172 -0.48 7.56 -3.36
CA LEU A 172 -1.84 7.67 -2.85
C LEU A 172 -2.28 6.35 -2.21
N GLU A 173 -2.15 6.29 -0.88
CA GLU A 173 -2.43 5.09 -0.11
C GLU A 173 -3.91 4.67 -0.17
N PRO A 174 -4.24 3.41 0.13
CA PRO A 174 -5.60 2.94 -0.02
C PRO A 174 -6.56 3.45 1.06
N LYS A 175 -6.06 3.85 2.23
CA LYS A 175 -6.87 4.33 3.36
C LYS A 175 -6.52 5.76 3.73
N THR A 176 -7.54 6.52 4.16
CA THR A 176 -7.41 7.90 4.62
C THR A 176 -7.94 8.13 6.03
N ASP A 177 -8.60 7.15 6.60
CA ASP A 177 -9.14 7.13 7.96
C ASP A 177 -8.15 6.57 8.99
N THR A 178 -7.15 5.84 8.52
CA THR A 178 -6.10 5.25 9.35
C THR A 178 -4.77 5.27 8.62
N VAL A 179 -3.68 5.24 9.37
CA VAL A 179 -2.34 5.08 8.82
C VAL A 179 -2.16 3.65 8.32
N PHE A 180 -2.03 3.50 7.01
CA PHE A 180 -1.79 2.23 6.35
C PHE A 180 -0.87 2.46 5.16
N ILE A 181 0.40 2.05 5.28
CA ILE A 181 1.46 2.32 4.31
C ILE A 181 1.71 1.07 3.48
N THR A 182 1.71 1.23 2.16
CA THR A 182 1.81 0.11 1.23
C THR A 182 3.05 0.20 0.33
N GLU A 183 3.13 -0.71 -0.64
CA GLU A 183 4.16 -0.71 -1.68
C GLU A 183 4.26 0.62 -2.43
N LYS A 184 3.17 1.37 -2.51
CA LYS A 184 3.13 2.68 -3.19
C LYS A 184 4.10 3.68 -2.58
N THR A 185 4.29 3.60 -1.28
CA THR A 185 5.25 4.42 -0.54
C THR A 185 6.63 3.76 -0.43
N TYR A 186 6.67 2.49 -0.02
CA TYR A 186 7.96 1.84 0.26
C TYR A 186 8.79 1.54 -0.98
N ALA A 187 8.15 1.21 -2.12
CA ALA A 187 8.89 0.88 -3.32
C ALA A 187 9.58 2.10 -3.94
N PRO A 188 8.94 3.28 -4.12
CA PRO A 188 9.65 4.48 -4.56
C PRO A 188 10.76 4.90 -3.60
N LEU A 189 10.55 4.81 -2.26
CA LEU A 189 11.62 5.07 -1.28
C LEU A 189 12.80 4.12 -1.47
N ALA A 190 12.54 2.83 -1.73
CA ALA A 190 13.57 1.83 -2.02
C ALA A 190 14.33 2.12 -3.31
N ARG A 191 13.67 2.72 -4.29
CA ARG A 191 14.27 3.18 -5.55
C ARG A 191 15.08 4.47 -5.38
N GLY A 192 15.08 5.08 -4.21
CA GLY A 192 15.76 6.35 -3.95
C GLY A 192 15.04 7.55 -4.57
N GLN A 193 13.72 7.49 -4.66
CA GLN A 193 12.87 8.54 -5.22
C GLN A 193 12.19 9.33 -4.10
N LEU A 194 12.15 10.66 -4.23
CA LEU A 194 11.38 11.49 -3.31
C LEU A 194 9.90 11.07 -3.37
N THR A 195 9.36 10.68 -2.23
CA THR A 195 8.00 10.13 -2.16
C THR A 195 7.11 11.00 -1.30
N LEU A 196 6.07 11.56 -1.90
CA LEU A 196 5.03 12.28 -1.19
C LEU A 196 3.85 11.31 -0.94
N SER A 197 3.74 10.85 0.30
CA SER A 197 2.70 9.89 0.69
C SER A 197 1.44 10.61 1.13
N PHE A 198 0.31 10.19 0.58
CA PHE A 198 -1.02 10.66 0.96
C PHE A 198 -1.86 9.48 1.44
N GLY A 199 -2.21 9.47 2.71
CA GLY A 199 -2.95 8.40 3.37
C GLY A 199 -3.76 8.92 4.56
N GLY A 200 -3.88 8.14 5.62
CA GLY A 200 -4.40 8.61 6.90
C GLY A 200 -3.53 9.71 7.50
N ALA A 201 -4.13 10.61 8.29
CA ALA A 201 -3.37 11.62 9.01
C ALA A 201 -2.29 10.94 9.88
N GLY A 202 -1.06 11.44 9.83
CA GLY A 202 0.11 10.84 10.51
C GLY A 202 0.88 9.80 9.68
N THR A 203 0.57 9.61 8.40
CA THR A 203 1.31 8.68 7.50
C THR A 203 2.79 9.06 7.40
N VAL A 204 3.12 10.33 7.16
CA VAL A 204 4.51 10.80 7.09
C VAL A 204 5.17 10.79 8.48
N GLN A 205 4.42 11.12 9.52
CA GLN A 205 4.90 10.97 10.90
C GLN A 205 5.26 9.52 11.23
N ARG A 206 4.47 8.55 10.77
CA ARG A 206 4.78 7.12 10.90
C ARG A 206 6.08 6.77 10.18
N LEU A 207 6.29 7.23 8.94
CA LEU A 207 7.54 7.02 8.21
C LEU A 207 8.74 7.59 8.98
N ARG A 208 8.62 8.81 9.50
CA ARG A 208 9.67 9.42 10.32
C ARG A 208 9.95 8.60 11.59
N SER A 209 8.93 8.09 12.26
CA SER A 209 9.09 7.20 13.42
C SER A 209 9.80 5.87 13.09
N LEU A 210 9.68 5.42 11.85
CA LEU A 210 10.43 4.29 11.32
C LEU A 210 11.87 4.67 10.92
N GLY A 211 12.26 5.93 11.01
CA GLY A 211 13.60 6.44 10.70
C GLY A 211 13.81 6.82 9.24
N PHE A 212 12.74 7.04 8.47
CA PHE A 212 12.85 7.66 7.14
C PHE A 212 13.02 9.16 7.28
N GLU A 213 13.85 9.72 6.40
CA GLU A 213 14.20 11.12 6.39
C GLU A 213 13.73 11.80 5.10
N PHE A 214 13.34 13.07 5.19
CA PHE A 214 12.80 13.84 4.09
C PHE A 214 13.40 15.26 4.08
N PRO A 215 13.53 15.90 2.89
CA PRO A 215 14.03 17.25 2.78
C PRO A 215 13.18 18.24 3.57
N GLU A 216 13.83 19.17 4.29
CA GLU A 216 13.15 20.25 5.02
C GLU A 216 12.40 21.22 4.08
N ALA A 217 12.82 21.30 2.82
CA ALA A 217 12.16 22.12 1.81
C ALA A 217 10.78 21.57 1.37
N VAL A 218 10.43 20.34 1.78
CA VAL A 218 9.11 19.73 1.51
C VAL A 218 8.19 19.98 2.69
N ASP A 219 7.07 20.64 2.43
CA ASP A 219 6.05 20.88 3.46
C ASP A 219 5.10 19.68 3.59
N PHE A 220 5.21 18.99 4.70
CA PHE A 220 4.35 17.87 5.07
C PHE A 220 3.23 18.27 6.04
N SER A 221 2.87 19.55 6.13
CA SER A 221 1.81 20.04 7.04
C SER A 221 0.46 19.37 6.79
N TYR A 222 0.18 18.97 5.54
CA TYR A 222 -1.01 18.21 5.18
C TYR A 222 -1.15 16.91 5.98
N ASP A 223 -0.05 16.28 6.38
CA ASP A 223 -0.07 14.99 7.08
C ASP A 223 -0.74 15.05 8.46
N GLN A 224 -0.77 16.23 9.08
CA GLN A 224 -1.38 16.43 10.40
C GLN A 224 -2.87 16.80 10.33
N VAL A 225 -3.41 17.03 9.14
CA VAL A 225 -4.78 17.47 8.95
C VAL A 225 -5.74 16.27 8.90
N THR A 226 -6.70 16.23 9.81
CA THR A 226 -7.71 15.16 9.87
C THR A 226 -8.83 15.35 8.84
N ASP A 227 -9.19 16.60 8.52
CA ASP A 227 -10.16 16.90 7.47
C ASP A 227 -9.60 16.50 6.10
N LEU A 228 -10.28 15.58 5.44
CA LEU A 228 -9.81 14.99 4.18
C LEU A 228 -9.78 16.03 3.04
N ALA A 229 -10.75 16.93 2.97
CA ALA A 229 -10.81 17.93 1.88
C ALA A 229 -9.68 18.94 2.02
N VAL A 230 -9.43 19.43 3.23
CA VAL A 230 -8.31 20.33 3.52
C VAL A 230 -6.98 19.64 3.28
N ARG A 231 -6.85 18.35 3.66
CA ARG A 231 -5.63 17.58 3.43
C ARG A 231 -5.35 17.38 1.94
N VAL A 232 -6.37 17.10 1.12
CA VAL A 232 -6.26 17.03 -0.36
C VAL A 232 -5.76 18.35 -0.92
N GLU A 233 -6.34 19.47 -0.47
CA GLU A 233 -5.95 20.79 -0.92
C GLU A 233 -4.48 21.09 -0.63
N LEU A 234 -4.05 20.95 0.62
CA LEU A 234 -2.67 21.20 1.03
C LEU A 234 -1.67 20.27 0.33
N TYR A 235 -2.02 18.99 0.18
CA TYR A 235 -1.17 18.04 -0.54
C TYR A 235 -0.99 18.44 -2.01
N ALA A 236 -2.07 18.74 -2.72
CA ALA A 236 -2.01 19.12 -4.12
C ALA A 236 -1.29 20.45 -4.33
N GLN A 237 -1.46 21.41 -3.41
CA GLN A 237 -0.71 22.67 -3.40
C GLN A 237 0.78 22.42 -3.25
N GLU A 238 1.20 21.58 -2.32
CA GLU A 238 2.62 21.25 -2.12
C GLU A 238 3.24 20.57 -3.32
N VAL A 239 2.55 19.55 -3.90
CA VAL A 239 3.01 18.90 -5.15
C VAL A 239 3.20 19.93 -6.26
N THR A 240 2.21 20.84 -6.42
CA THR A 240 2.25 21.87 -7.47
C THR A 240 3.34 22.90 -7.20
N ARG A 241 3.55 23.29 -5.94
CA ARG A 241 4.63 24.20 -5.54
C ARG A 241 5.99 23.61 -5.90
N LEU A 242 6.24 22.36 -5.50
CA LEU A 242 7.50 21.68 -5.81
C LEU A 242 7.74 21.58 -7.32
N ALA A 243 6.70 21.26 -8.11
CA ALA A 243 6.81 21.18 -9.55
C ALA A 243 7.04 22.55 -10.24
N ARG A 244 6.67 23.66 -9.61
CA ARG A 244 6.91 25.01 -10.11
C ARG A 244 8.25 25.59 -9.69
N GLU A 245 8.68 25.32 -8.47
CA GLU A 245 9.91 25.90 -7.92
C GLU A 245 11.18 25.15 -8.33
N TYR A 246 11.07 23.87 -8.65
CA TYR A 246 12.20 23.01 -8.95
C TYR A 246 12.03 22.31 -10.31
N THR A 247 13.10 22.21 -11.08
CA THR A 247 13.15 21.28 -12.22
C THR A 247 13.25 19.83 -11.74
N PRO A 248 12.90 18.81 -12.56
CA PRO A 248 13.03 17.41 -12.17
C PRO A 248 14.43 17.03 -11.65
N PRO A 249 15.56 17.45 -12.30
CA PRO A 249 16.89 17.19 -11.77
C PRO A 249 17.14 17.86 -10.40
N GLN A 250 16.62 19.07 -10.17
CA GLN A 250 16.78 19.77 -8.89
C GLN A 250 16.02 19.05 -7.76
N LEU A 251 14.83 18.48 -8.03
CA LEU A 251 14.10 17.66 -7.05
C LEU A 251 14.89 16.40 -6.69
N THR A 252 15.52 15.75 -7.65
CA THR A 252 16.39 14.62 -7.38
C THR A 252 17.59 15.03 -6.54
N GLN A 253 18.21 16.15 -6.87
CA GLN A 253 19.34 16.70 -6.09
C GLN A 253 18.91 17.07 -4.66
N LEU A 254 17.75 17.63 -4.48
CA LEU A 254 17.18 17.95 -3.16
C LEU A 254 17.04 16.68 -2.28
N TYR A 255 16.68 15.56 -2.87
CA TYR A 255 16.50 14.29 -2.16
C TYR A 255 17.80 13.48 -2.02
N GLU A 256 18.84 13.77 -2.77
CA GLU A 256 20.09 12.99 -2.80
C GLU A 256 20.71 12.71 -1.42
N PRO A 257 20.74 13.67 -0.45
CA PRO A 257 21.29 13.41 0.89
C PRO A 257 20.54 12.33 1.66
N TYR A 258 19.25 12.15 1.39
CA TYR A 258 18.35 11.24 2.10
C TYR A 258 18.22 9.87 1.42
N ARG A 259 18.55 9.81 0.13
CA ARG A 259 18.35 8.63 -0.71
C ARG A 259 19.00 7.37 -0.16
N LEU A 260 20.29 7.48 0.15
CA LEU A 260 21.06 6.35 0.65
C LEU A 260 20.62 5.95 2.05
N ALA A 261 20.37 6.92 2.94
CA ALA A 261 19.90 6.67 4.30
C ALA A 261 18.55 5.94 4.30
N ASN A 262 17.61 6.39 3.48
CA ASN A 262 16.29 5.76 3.35
C ASN A 262 16.38 4.35 2.74
N ARG A 263 17.26 4.13 1.77
CA ARG A 263 17.54 2.79 1.24
C ARG A 263 18.10 1.87 2.32
N GLN A 264 19.11 2.30 3.05
CA GLN A 264 19.68 1.54 4.16
C GLN A 264 18.64 1.27 5.25
N ARG A 265 17.70 2.20 5.45
CA ARG A 265 16.60 2.01 6.39
C ARG A 265 15.66 0.89 5.95
N ILE A 266 15.30 0.80 4.67
CA ILE A 266 14.53 -0.33 4.12
C ILE A 266 15.28 -1.64 4.31
N ASP A 267 16.56 -1.67 3.98
CA ASP A 267 17.39 -2.87 4.18
C ASP A 267 17.42 -3.30 5.64
N HIS A 268 17.61 -2.36 6.56
CA HIS A 268 17.58 -2.62 7.99
C HIS A 268 16.22 -3.14 8.45
N LEU A 269 15.13 -2.43 8.12
CA LEU A 269 13.77 -2.84 8.51
C LEU A 269 13.38 -4.20 7.94
N SER A 270 13.86 -4.54 6.75
CA SER A 270 13.63 -5.87 6.14
C SER A 270 14.27 -7.02 6.91
N LEU A 271 15.33 -6.73 7.69
CA LEU A 271 16.03 -7.70 8.53
C LEU A 271 15.45 -7.78 9.95
N VAL A 272 14.84 -6.69 10.43
CA VAL A 272 14.20 -6.63 11.75
C VAL A 272 12.85 -7.33 11.68
N ARG A 273 12.85 -8.64 11.90
CA ARG A 273 11.61 -9.43 11.90
C ARG A 273 10.89 -9.29 13.23
N PRO A 274 9.68 -8.73 13.29
CA PRO A 274 8.89 -8.74 14.51
C PRO A 274 8.76 -10.16 15.06
N ARG A 275 8.89 -10.32 16.37
CA ARG A 275 8.72 -11.65 17.03
C ARG A 275 7.40 -12.28 16.61
N ALA A 276 6.35 -11.48 16.58
CA ALA A 276 5.04 -11.91 16.18
C ALA A 276 4.97 -12.45 14.73
N TYR A 277 5.72 -11.84 13.78
CA TYR A 277 5.82 -12.38 12.41
C TYR A 277 6.48 -13.76 12.38
N ARG A 278 7.57 -13.93 13.12
CA ARG A 278 8.24 -15.24 13.21
C ARG A 278 7.36 -16.32 13.84
N GLU A 279 6.60 -15.98 14.87
CA GLU A 279 5.63 -16.87 15.49
C GLU A 279 4.50 -17.22 14.53
N TRP A 280 3.96 -16.23 13.85
CA TRP A 280 2.94 -16.41 12.84
C TRP A 280 3.43 -17.26 11.65
N SER A 281 4.58 -16.93 11.06
CA SER A 281 5.12 -17.69 9.92
C SER A 281 5.37 -19.17 10.23
N ARG A 282 5.71 -19.49 11.48
CA ARG A 282 5.85 -20.88 11.95
C ARG A 282 4.52 -21.60 12.14
N SER A 283 3.46 -20.86 12.37
CA SER A 283 2.10 -21.39 12.56
C SER A 283 1.31 -21.55 11.26
N VAL A 284 1.88 -21.08 10.12
CA VAL A 284 1.24 -21.22 8.80
C VAL A 284 1.16 -22.70 8.42
N PRO A 285 -0.04 -23.23 8.13
CA PRO A 285 -0.20 -24.63 7.76
C PRO A 285 0.47 -24.96 6.42
N ASP A 286 0.94 -26.19 6.26
CA ASP A 286 1.58 -26.65 5.01
C ASP A 286 0.64 -26.66 3.80
N TRP A 287 -0.66 -26.81 4.05
CA TRP A 287 -1.66 -26.82 3.00
C TRP A 287 -2.02 -25.42 2.48
N ALA A 288 -1.58 -24.33 3.16
CA ALA A 288 -1.85 -22.99 2.68
C ALA A 288 -1.06 -22.71 1.39
N PRO A 289 -1.70 -22.26 0.30
CA PRO A 289 -1.04 -22.06 -1.01
C PRO A 289 0.19 -21.13 -0.96
N TRP A 290 0.22 -20.23 0.02
CA TRP A 290 1.26 -19.22 0.23
C TRP A 290 2.28 -19.61 1.32
N ALA A 291 2.19 -20.82 1.88
CA ALA A 291 3.03 -21.26 3.00
C ALA A 291 4.52 -21.27 2.67
N GLU A 292 4.91 -21.73 1.48
CA GLU A 292 6.31 -21.74 1.03
C GLU A 292 6.87 -20.33 0.91
N GLN A 293 6.13 -19.41 0.32
CA GLN A 293 6.54 -18.04 0.14
C GLN A 293 6.75 -17.32 1.48
N ILE A 294 5.84 -17.53 2.42
CA ILE A 294 5.95 -16.94 3.76
C ILE A 294 7.15 -17.51 4.51
N ARG A 295 7.37 -18.83 4.45
CA ARG A 295 8.52 -19.46 5.11
C ARG A 295 9.84 -19.06 4.46
N TYR A 296 9.86 -18.93 3.15
CA TYR A 296 11.04 -18.41 2.44
C TYR A 296 11.37 -16.98 2.91
N ASN A 297 10.39 -16.11 2.96
CA ASN A 297 10.56 -14.73 3.42
C ASN A 297 10.85 -14.63 4.94
N ALA A 298 10.57 -15.69 5.71
CA ALA A 298 10.81 -15.75 7.16
C ALA A 298 12.20 -16.30 7.55
N ARG A 299 12.92 -16.89 6.60
CA ARG A 299 14.32 -17.32 6.76
C ARG A 299 15.27 -16.15 6.62
#